data_dc5e3c034787c4dafeca984215d188b8
#
_entry.id   dc5e3c034787c4dafeca984215d188b8
#
_cell.length_a   1.000
_cell.length_b   1.000
_cell.length_c   1.000
_cell.angle_alpha   90.00
_cell.angle_beta   90.00
_cell.angle_gamma   90.00
#
_symmetry.space_group_name_H-M   'P 1'
#
loop_
_entity.id
_entity.type
_entity.pdbx_description
1 polymer ?
#
loop_
_entity_poly.entity_id
_entity_poly.type
_entity_poly.pdbx_seq_one_letter_code
_entity_poly.pdbx_strand_id
1 'polypeptide(L)'
;LSDIFGRRPVLLMASLLLGIDYLLMGFAENILILFIGRIIGGLAGGTIATGTAYLADISDTKDKKKNFAIIGAAFGLGFILGPIIGGLMGEISVRAPFFLSALLSFLNFFLCLFLLPETLRLGTKNKFRIKKLNPFFNLSYVVKIPLFKGLFFCFFLIAFANTVYPAIWSFWGREVFGWSSGMIGFTLACYGFLLFIVQAFVIRLKFFDKLSTKNLTLFSLTCGIVALVSFGLVRVEILVFAIIPIAALSEMVNPTLKAFMSNKISEKDQGILQGVLNSIVGFTSVIGPISMSYIFSIGASKESLIYSPGAPFLFAGCLFFASLILIRRFLA
;
A
#
# COMPACT_ATOMS: atom_id res chain seq x y z
N LEU A 1 -19.67 2.32 -8.51
CA LEU A 1 -20.79 1.46 -8.14
C LEU A 1 -21.56 2.05 -6.96
N SER A 2 -20.90 2.47 -5.88
CA SER A 2 -21.57 2.98 -4.67
C SER A 2 -22.41 4.26 -4.90
N ASP A 3 -22.07 5.08 -5.91
CA ASP A 3 -22.86 6.25 -6.33
C ASP A 3 -24.14 5.89 -7.09
N ILE A 4 -24.32 4.61 -7.44
CA ILE A 4 -25.46 4.12 -8.23
C ILE A 4 -26.36 3.23 -7.39
N PHE A 5 -25.75 2.25 -6.72
CA PHE A 5 -26.46 1.23 -5.97
C PHE A 5 -26.69 1.59 -4.50
N GLY A 6 -26.01 2.63 -4.02
CA GLY A 6 -26.00 3.01 -2.61
C GLY A 6 -24.70 2.64 -1.92
N ARG A 7 -24.38 3.34 -0.83
CA ARG A 7 -23.16 3.10 -0.06
C ARG A 7 -23.24 1.79 0.71
N ARG A 8 -24.35 1.60 1.44
CA ARG A 8 -24.58 0.43 2.29
C ARG A 8 -24.55 -0.90 1.53
N PRO A 9 -25.31 -1.10 0.41
CA PRO A 9 -25.27 -2.37 -0.33
C PRO A 9 -23.88 -2.72 -0.85
N VAL A 10 -23.09 -1.73 -1.28
CA VAL A 10 -21.73 -1.96 -1.77
C VAL A 10 -20.80 -2.36 -0.65
N LEU A 11 -20.90 -1.74 0.55
CA LEU A 11 -20.11 -2.11 1.72
C LEU A 11 -20.47 -3.51 2.22
N LEU A 12 -21.76 -3.86 2.25
CA LEU A 12 -22.24 -5.21 2.63
C LEU A 12 -21.69 -6.25 1.64
N MET A 13 -21.86 -6.03 0.35
CA MET A 13 -21.36 -6.96 -0.67
C MET A 13 -19.85 -7.14 -0.58
N ALA A 14 -19.10 -6.05 -0.39
CA ALA A 14 -17.65 -6.10 -0.27
C ALA A 14 -17.19 -6.88 0.97
N SER A 15 -17.81 -6.67 2.14
CA SER A 15 -17.51 -7.42 3.37
C SER A 15 -17.82 -8.90 3.23
N LEU A 16 -18.95 -9.24 2.58
CA LEU A 16 -19.35 -10.62 2.30
C LEU A 16 -18.34 -11.31 1.37
N LEU A 17 -17.97 -10.66 0.27
CA LEU A 17 -17.02 -11.19 -0.70
C LEU A 17 -15.63 -11.39 -0.06
N LEU A 18 -15.17 -10.47 0.80
CA LEU A 18 -13.92 -10.64 1.54
C LEU A 18 -13.99 -11.85 2.49
N GLY A 19 -15.12 -12.04 3.20
CA GLY A 19 -15.31 -13.21 4.06
C GLY A 19 -15.22 -14.52 3.27
N ILE A 20 -15.87 -14.58 2.10
CA ILE A 20 -15.82 -15.74 1.19
C ILE A 20 -14.41 -15.96 0.66
N ASP A 21 -13.72 -14.91 0.22
CA ASP A 21 -12.33 -14.97 -0.24
C ASP A 21 -11.42 -15.61 0.82
N TYR A 22 -11.46 -15.08 2.05
CA TYR A 22 -10.63 -15.62 3.12
C TYR A 22 -10.99 -17.05 3.52
N LEU A 23 -12.27 -17.44 3.47
CA LEU A 23 -12.66 -18.84 3.66
C LEU A 23 -12.07 -19.74 2.57
N LEU A 24 -12.18 -19.33 1.30
CA LEU A 24 -11.59 -20.06 0.20
C LEU A 24 -10.07 -20.20 0.34
N MET A 25 -9.39 -19.14 0.79
CA MET A 25 -7.96 -19.18 1.09
C MET A 25 -7.62 -20.15 2.23
N GLY A 26 -8.45 -20.18 3.28
CA GLY A 26 -8.28 -21.09 4.43
C GLY A 26 -8.47 -22.55 4.08
N PHE A 27 -9.41 -22.86 3.19
CA PHE A 27 -9.71 -24.22 2.72
C PHE A 27 -8.98 -24.63 1.46
N ALA A 28 -8.16 -23.74 0.85
CA ALA A 28 -7.52 -24.02 -0.42
C ALA A 28 -6.55 -25.21 -0.32
N GLU A 29 -6.76 -26.21 -1.15
CA GLU A 29 -5.88 -27.37 -1.30
C GLU A 29 -5.03 -27.29 -2.58
N ASN A 30 -5.38 -26.40 -3.48
CA ASN A 30 -4.66 -26.21 -4.73
C ASN A 30 -4.63 -24.72 -5.14
N ILE A 31 -3.76 -24.41 -6.08
CA ILE A 31 -3.52 -23.04 -6.54
C ILE A 31 -4.75 -22.43 -7.25
N LEU A 32 -5.60 -23.26 -7.86
CA LEU A 32 -6.80 -22.77 -8.56
C LEU A 32 -7.80 -22.15 -7.57
N ILE A 33 -8.01 -22.79 -6.42
CA ILE A 33 -8.89 -22.27 -5.37
C ILE A 33 -8.35 -20.94 -4.84
N LEU A 34 -7.01 -20.82 -4.66
CA LEU A 34 -6.36 -19.57 -4.29
C LEU A 34 -6.63 -18.45 -5.31
N PHE A 35 -6.52 -18.76 -6.61
CA PHE A 35 -6.83 -17.81 -7.67
C PHE A 35 -8.29 -17.36 -7.65
N ILE A 36 -9.23 -18.30 -7.49
CA ILE A 36 -10.66 -17.98 -7.40
C ILE A 36 -10.92 -17.05 -6.21
N GLY A 37 -10.35 -17.36 -5.04
CA GLY A 37 -10.43 -16.50 -3.87
C GLY A 37 -9.93 -15.08 -4.17
N ARG A 38 -8.74 -14.94 -4.76
CA ARG A 38 -8.17 -13.63 -5.11
C ARG A 38 -8.99 -12.85 -6.14
N ILE A 39 -9.66 -13.52 -7.08
CA ILE A 39 -10.60 -12.87 -8.01
C ILE A 39 -11.79 -12.30 -7.24
N ILE A 40 -12.38 -13.09 -6.32
CA ILE A 40 -13.50 -12.66 -5.48
C ILE A 40 -13.07 -11.48 -4.58
N GLY A 41 -11.92 -11.59 -3.91
CA GLY A 41 -11.36 -10.51 -3.10
C GLY A 41 -11.08 -9.23 -3.90
N GLY A 42 -10.64 -9.37 -5.15
CA GLY A 42 -10.44 -8.24 -6.06
C GLY A 42 -11.74 -7.47 -6.39
N LEU A 43 -12.87 -8.17 -6.49
CA LEU A 43 -14.18 -7.54 -6.66
C LEU A 43 -14.60 -6.69 -5.44
N ALA A 44 -14.11 -7.04 -4.26
CA ALA A 44 -14.32 -6.29 -3.02
C ALA A 44 -13.40 -5.06 -2.87
N GLY A 45 -12.43 -4.83 -3.77
CA GLY A 45 -11.38 -3.81 -3.64
C GLY A 45 -11.84 -2.35 -3.53
N GLY A 46 -13.12 -2.07 -3.80
CA GLY A 46 -13.72 -0.72 -3.66
C GLY A 46 -14.13 -0.32 -2.24
N THR A 47 -13.90 -1.15 -1.23
CA THR A 47 -14.38 -0.96 0.15
C THR A 47 -13.88 0.34 0.78
N ILE A 48 -12.58 0.64 0.64
CA ILE A 48 -11.96 1.85 1.21
C ILE A 48 -12.58 3.11 0.62
N ALA A 49 -12.70 3.17 -0.71
CA ALA A 49 -13.28 4.33 -1.39
C ALA A 49 -14.77 4.51 -1.02
N THR A 50 -15.52 3.42 -0.89
CA THR A 50 -16.93 3.47 -0.48
C THR A 50 -17.05 3.87 0.98
N GLY A 51 -16.21 3.35 1.88
CA GLY A 51 -16.19 3.70 3.30
C GLY A 51 -15.84 5.17 3.53
N THR A 52 -14.84 5.70 2.81
CA THR A 52 -14.50 7.12 2.87
C THR A 52 -15.63 8.01 2.36
N ALA A 53 -16.32 7.60 1.29
CA ALA A 53 -17.48 8.32 0.77
C ALA A 53 -18.68 8.26 1.75
N TYR A 54 -18.94 7.10 2.34
CA TYR A 54 -19.96 6.93 3.38
C TYR A 54 -19.71 7.89 4.55
N LEU A 55 -18.47 7.91 5.05
CA LEU A 55 -18.09 8.80 6.16
C LEU A 55 -18.23 10.28 5.78
N ALA A 56 -17.90 10.63 4.54
CA ALA A 56 -18.11 11.99 4.04
C ALA A 56 -19.58 12.40 4.03
N ASP A 57 -20.49 11.43 3.69
CA ASP A 57 -21.92 11.65 3.60
C ASP A 57 -22.56 11.89 4.99
N ILE A 58 -22.07 11.21 6.04
CA ILE A 58 -22.59 11.34 7.43
C ILE A 58 -21.88 12.41 8.26
N SER A 59 -20.80 13.02 7.74
CA SER A 59 -20.00 13.97 8.49
C SER A 59 -20.41 15.40 8.22
N ASP A 60 -20.71 16.17 9.26
CA ASP A 60 -20.84 17.60 9.18
C ASP A 60 -19.52 18.27 8.81
N THR A 61 -19.58 19.44 8.18
CA THR A 61 -18.41 20.17 7.68
C THR A 61 -17.36 20.41 8.78
N LYS A 62 -17.79 20.60 10.03
CA LYS A 62 -16.92 20.84 11.19
C LYS A 62 -16.20 19.58 11.64
N ASP A 63 -16.83 18.40 11.53
CA ASP A 63 -16.32 17.14 12.05
C ASP A 63 -15.60 16.30 11.00
N LYS A 64 -15.68 16.67 9.73
CA LYS A 64 -15.04 15.92 8.62
C LYS A 64 -13.57 15.59 8.92
N LYS A 65 -12.76 16.56 9.34
CA LYS A 65 -11.33 16.32 9.63
C LYS A 65 -11.14 15.29 10.74
N LYS A 66 -11.93 15.35 11.81
CA LYS A 66 -11.89 14.41 12.94
C LYS A 66 -12.30 13.01 12.50
N ASN A 67 -13.38 12.89 11.75
CA ASN A 67 -13.90 11.61 11.29
C ASN A 67 -12.94 10.93 10.29
N PHE A 68 -12.36 11.67 9.35
CA PHE A 68 -11.33 11.12 8.46
C PHE A 68 -10.04 10.73 9.21
N ALA A 69 -9.69 11.42 10.30
CA ALA A 69 -8.56 11.04 11.13
C ALA A 69 -8.78 9.67 11.81
N ILE A 70 -10.02 9.31 12.14
CA ILE A 70 -10.38 7.98 12.70
C ILE A 70 -10.07 6.87 11.69
N ILE A 71 -10.36 7.08 10.39
CA ILE A 71 -9.98 6.12 9.35
C ILE A 71 -8.46 5.91 9.35
N GLY A 72 -7.71 7.01 9.36
CA GLY A 72 -6.24 6.94 9.40
C GLY A 72 -5.72 6.18 10.63
N ALA A 73 -6.32 6.43 11.80
CA ALA A 73 -5.98 5.72 13.03
C ALA A 73 -6.31 4.22 12.95
N ALA A 74 -7.47 3.86 12.38
CA ALA A 74 -7.84 2.46 12.17
C ALA A 74 -6.88 1.73 11.23
N PHE A 75 -6.45 2.38 10.14
CA PHE A 75 -5.41 1.85 9.27
C PHE A 75 -4.08 1.67 10.02
N GLY A 76 -3.64 2.67 10.79
CA GLY A 76 -2.41 2.59 11.58
C GLY A 76 -2.44 1.42 12.57
N LEU A 77 -3.55 1.25 13.30
CA LEU A 77 -3.75 0.10 14.19
C LEU A 77 -3.74 -1.22 13.42
N GLY A 78 -4.39 -1.28 12.27
CA GLY A 78 -4.40 -2.47 11.42
C GLY A 78 -3.00 -2.87 10.93
N PHE A 79 -2.16 -1.90 10.57
CA PHE A 79 -0.77 -2.15 10.17
C PHE A 79 0.12 -2.65 11.30
N ILE A 80 -0.20 -2.32 12.55
CA ILE A 80 0.53 -2.80 13.73
C ILE A 80 0.00 -4.17 14.17
N LEU A 81 -1.32 -4.26 14.42
CA LEU A 81 -1.94 -5.46 14.97
C LEU A 81 -2.05 -6.60 13.96
N GLY A 82 -2.28 -6.27 12.67
CA GLY A 82 -2.44 -7.27 11.61
C GLY A 82 -1.26 -8.24 11.51
N PRO A 83 -0.02 -7.75 11.32
CA PRO A 83 1.16 -8.61 11.26
C PRO A 83 1.44 -9.38 12.54
N ILE A 84 1.19 -8.79 13.73
CA ILE A 84 1.35 -9.47 15.01
C ILE A 84 0.39 -10.66 15.10
N ILE A 85 -0.89 -10.39 14.93
CA ILE A 85 -1.94 -11.40 15.02
C ILE A 85 -1.76 -12.45 13.92
N GLY A 86 -1.50 -12.01 12.69
CA GLY A 86 -1.25 -12.89 11.55
C GLY A 86 -0.03 -13.78 11.74
N GLY A 87 1.05 -13.24 12.32
CA GLY A 87 2.26 -13.98 12.65
C GLY A 87 2.01 -15.04 13.72
N LEU A 88 1.38 -14.66 14.83
CA LEU A 88 1.02 -15.58 15.92
C LEU A 88 0.06 -16.68 15.46
N MET A 89 -0.97 -16.34 14.68
CA MET A 89 -1.86 -17.34 14.10
C MET A 89 -1.11 -18.26 13.11
N GLY A 90 -0.14 -17.71 12.38
CA GLY A 90 0.71 -18.47 11.46
C GLY A 90 1.62 -19.50 12.14
N GLU A 91 1.96 -19.33 13.43
CA GLU A 91 2.65 -20.34 14.25
C GLU A 91 1.75 -21.55 14.56
N ILE A 92 0.44 -21.31 14.71
CA ILE A 92 -0.52 -22.38 14.96
C ILE A 92 -0.75 -23.17 13.68
N SER A 93 -1.04 -22.47 12.58
CA SER A 93 -1.24 -23.05 11.25
C SER A 93 -1.11 -21.97 10.18
N VAL A 94 -0.53 -22.32 9.03
CA VAL A 94 -0.47 -21.45 7.84
C VAL A 94 -1.87 -20.97 7.40
N ARG A 95 -2.92 -21.74 7.72
CA ARG A 95 -4.30 -21.43 7.38
C ARG A 95 -5.04 -20.59 8.42
N ALA A 96 -4.59 -20.59 9.67
CA ALA A 96 -5.28 -19.92 10.79
C ALA A 96 -5.48 -18.40 10.56
N PRO A 97 -4.54 -17.62 10.00
CA PRO A 97 -4.76 -16.21 9.70
C PRO A 97 -5.93 -15.95 8.74
N PHE A 98 -6.14 -16.84 7.78
CA PHE A 98 -7.24 -16.72 6.82
C PHE A 98 -8.60 -16.97 7.47
N PHE A 99 -8.72 -17.98 8.35
CA PHE A 99 -9.95 -18.22 9.09
C PHE A 99 -10.29 -17.06 10.02
N LEU A 100 -9.29 -16.49 10.70
CA LEU A 100 -9.51 -15.30 11.54
C LEU A 100 -9.96 -14.11 10.69
N SER A 101 -9.33 -13.89 9.53
CA SER A 101 -9.71 -12.81 8.61
C SER A 101 -11.13 -13.01 8.07
N ALA A 102 -11.53 -14.24 7.77
CA ALA A 102 -12.89 -14.58 7.39
C ALA A 102 -13.89 -14.26 8.49
N LEU A 103 -13.60 -14.68 9.74
CA LEU A 103 -14.45 -14.40 10.90
C LEU A 103 -14.65 -12.89 11.09
N LEU A 104 -13.57 -12.11 11.05
CA LEU A 104 -13.62 -10.65 11.19
C LEU A 104 -14.40 -10.00 10.03
N SER A 105 -14.27 -10.52 8.81
CA SER A 105 -15.00 -10.01 7.64
C SER A 105 -16.50 -10.29 7.74
N PHE A 106 -16.90 -11.48 8.19
CA PHE A 106 -18.32 -11.79 8.45
C PHE A 106 -18.86 -11.00 9.63
N LEU A 107 -18.09 -10.84 10.71
CA LEU A 107 -18.47 -9.97 11.82
C LEU A 107 -18.73 -8.53 11.32
N ASN A 108 -17.81 -7.99 10.51
CA ASN A 108 -17.99 -6.69 9.89
C ASN A 108 -19.23 -6.64 8.99
N PHE A 109 -19.52 -7.69 8.21
CA PHE A 109 -20.73 -7.78 7.39
C PHE A 109 -21.99 -7.67 8.26
N PHE A 110 -22.08 -8.42 9.36
CA PHE A 110 -23.23 -8.35 10.27
C PHE A 110 -23.32 -6.99 10.98
N LEU A 111 -22.20 -6.42 11.43
CA LEU A 111 -22.20 -5.07 12.01
C LEU A 111 -22.70 -4.03 11.00
N CYS A 112 -22.24 -4.09 9.75
CA CYS A 112 -22.74 -3.22 8.69
C CYS A 112 -24.24 -3.45 8.40
N LEU A 113 -24.67 -4.71 8.42
CA LEU A 113 -26.07 -5.07 8.15
C LEU A 113 -27.03 -4.47 9.19
N PHE A 114 -26.66 -4.49 10.46
CA PHE A 114 -27.54 -4.06 11.55
C PHE A 114 -27.33 -2.58 11.93
N LEU A 115 -26.13 -2.02 11.76
CA LEU A 115 -25.79 -0.70 12.28
C LEU A 115 -25.71 0.40 11.20
N LEU A 116 -25.41 0.05 9.93
CA LEU A 116 -25.23 1.08 8.91
C LEU A 116 -26.56 1.43 8.21
N PRO A 117 -27.05 2.69 8.31
CA PRO A 117 -28.13 3.18 7.47
C PRO A 117 -27.61 3.49 6.05
N GLU A 118 -28.51 3.57 5.05
CA GLU A 118 -28.17 4.06 3.73
C GLU A 118 -28.01 5.58 3.74
N THR A 119 -26.92 6.08 3.15
CA THR A 119 -26.61 7.52 3.13
C THR A 119 -26.86 8.17 1.78
N LEU A 120 -26.95 7.39 0.71
CA LEU A 120 -27.19 7.93 -0.62
C LEU A 120 -28.62 8.45 -0.73
N ARG A 121 -28.79 9.75 -0.95
CA ARG A 121 -30.12 10.37 -1.14
C ARG A 121 -30.75 9.88 -2.44
N LEU A 122 -32.00 9.41 -2.33
CA LEU A 122 -32.82 9.04 -3.50
C LEU A 122 -32.97 10.25 -4.44
N GLY A 123 -32.54 10.10 -5.68
CA GLY A 123 -32.57 11.17 -6.69
C GLY A 123 -31.20 11.60 -7.23
N THR A 124 -30.10 11.28 -6.55
CA THR A 124 -28.73 11.62 -6.99
C THR A 124 -28.04 10.49 -7.76
N LYS A 125 -28.78 9.49 -8.25
CA LYS A 125 -28.21 8.34 -8.98
C LYS A 125 -27.52 8.83 -10.25
N ASN A 126 -26.20 8.85 -10.23
CA ASN A 126 -25.41 9.15 -11.42
C ASN A 126 -25.55 8.03 -12.46
N LYS A 127 -25.77 8.39 -13.72
CA LYS A 127 -25.78 7.39 -14.81
C LYS A 127 -24.39 6.74 -14.93
N PHE A 128 -24.38 5.42 -14.96
CA PHE A 128 -23.16 4.64 -15.17
C PHE A 128 -22.57 4.97 -16.55
N ARG A 129 -21.36 5.54 -16.56
CA ARG A 129 -20.63 5.82 -17.80
C ARG A 129 -19.35 4.96 -17.80
N ILE A 130 -19.35 3.89 -18.59
CA ILE A 130 -18.22 2.95 -18.76
C ILE A 130 -16.92 3.68 -19.14
N LYS A 131 -17.01 4.78 -19.91
CA LYS A 131 -15.83 5.60 -20.25
C LYS A 131 -15.09 6.19 -19.03
N LYS A 132 -15.77 6.39 -17.89
CA LYS A 132 -15.13 6.85 -16.65
C LYS A 132 -14.37 5.76 -15.91
N LEU A 133 -14.54 4.49 -16.28
CA LEU A 133 -13.82 3.35 -15.69
C LEU A 133 -12.45 3.11 -16.33
N ASN A 134 -12.16 3.75 -17.47
CA ASN A 134 -10.85 3.59 -18.11
C ASN A 134 -9.79 4.41 -17.34
N PRO A 135 -8.89 3.76 -16.58
CA PRO A 135 -7.86 4.45 -15.79
C PRO A 135 -6.88 5.23 -16.69
N PHE A 136 -6.75 4.83 -17.95
CA PHE A 136 -5.83 5.46 -18.91
C PHE A 136 -6.44 6.69 -19.62
N PHE A 137 -7.76 6.90 -19.54
CA PHE A 137 -8.41 8.04 -20.22
C PHE A 137 -7.91 9.39 -19.66
N ASN A 138 -7.67 9.46 -18.37
CA ASN A 138 -7.20 10.67 -17.70
C ASN A 138 -5.67 10.87 -17.82
N LEU A 139 -4.93 9.81 -18.12
CA LEU A 139 -3.47 9.85 -18.25
C LEU A 139 -3.03 10.78 -19.39
N SER A 140 -3.76 10.75 -20.52
CA SER A 140 -3.44 11.54 -21.71
C SER A 140 -3.50 13.07 -21.48
N TYR A 141 -4.32 13.52 -20.55
CA TYR A 141 -4.45 14.94 -20.23
C TYR A 141 -3.29 15.47 -19.37
N VAL A 142 -2.95 14.76 -18.31
CA VAL A 142 -1.92 15.20 -17.36
C VAL A 142 -0.50 14.99 -17.91
N VAL A 143 -0.32 13.98 -18.77
CA VAL A 143 0.95 13.70 -19.47
C VAL A 143 1.31 14.81 -20.50
N LYS A 144 0.40 15.68 -20.88
CA LYS A 144 0.71 16.83 -21.76
C LYS A 144 1.62 17.88 -21.12
N ILE A 145 1.69 17.92 -19.78
CA ILE A 145 2.58 18.82 -19.04
C ILE A 145 3.95 18.14 -18.89
N PRO A 146 5.04 18.64 -19.50
CA PRO A 146 6.36 17.97 -19.49
C PRO A 146 6.89 17.65 -18.08
N LEU A 147 6.69 18.56 -17.13
CA LEU A 147 7.07 18.37 -15.73
C LEU A 147 6.43 17.12 -15.11
N PHE A 148 5.17 16.89 -15.40
CA PHE A 148 4.42 15.75 -14.84
C PHE A 148 4.86 14.41 -15.42
N LYS A 149 5.35 14.35 -16.67
CA LYS A 149 5.89 13.10 -17.23
C LYS A 149 7.05 12.58 -16.37
N GLY A 150 7.99 13.46 -16.03
CA GLY A 150 9.14 13.09 -15.20
C GLY A 150 8.74 12.72 -13.79
N LEU A 151 7.82 13.48 -13.15
CA LEU A 151 7.34 13.21 -11.80
C LEU A 151 6.53 11.92 -11.71
N PHE A 152 5.68 11.60 -12.70
CA PHE A 152 4.96 10.33 -12.74
C PHE A 152 5.90 9.15 -12.97
N PHE A 153 6.93 9.33 -13.78
CA PHE A 153 7.94 8.29 -13.95
C PHE A 153 8.73 8.05 -12.67
N CYS A 154 9.13 9.10 -11.96
CA CYS A 154 9.74 8.97 -10.63
C CYS A 154 8.80 8.27 -9.64
N PHE A 155 7.53 8.67 -9.60
CA PHE A 155 6.53 8.05 -8.73
C PHE A 155 6.31 6.58 -9.08
N PHE A 156 6.31 6.24 -10.39
CA PHE A 156 6.26 4.85 -10.84
C PHE A 156 7.46 4.04 -10.34
N LEU A 157 8.69 4.55 -10.50
CA LEU A 157 9.90 3.84 -10.05
C LEU A 157 9.87 3.59 -8.53
N ILE A 158 9.45 4.60 -7.75
CA ILE A 158 9.33 4.50 -6.29
C ILE A 158 8.23 3.50 -5.90
N ALA A 159 7.04 3.60 -6.51
CA ALA A 159 5.94 2.69 -6.24
C ALA A 159 6.28 1.25 -6.62
N PHE A 160 6.97 1.06 -7.76
CA PHE A 160 7.42 -0.26 -8.19
C PHE A 160 8.48 -0.85 -7.25
N ALA A 161 9.47 -0.05 -6.84
CA ALA A 161 10.49 -0.47 -5.88
C ALA A 161 9.88 -0.88 -4.53
N ASN A 162 8.90 -0.12 -4.02
CA ASN A 162 8.24 -0.40 -2.74
C ASN A 162 7.44 -1.70 -2.72
N THR A 163 7.14 -2.29 -3.88
CA THR A 163 6.52 -3.62 -3.94
C THR A 163 7.43 -4.73 -3.42
N VAL A 164 8.74 -4.49 -3.27
CA VAL A 164 9.69 -5.47 -2.73
C VAL A 164 9.31 -5.92 -1.31
N TYR A 165 8.84 -4.98 -0.46
CA TYR A 165 8.48 -5.31 0.92
C TYR A 165 7.33 -6.33 1.00
N PRO A 166 6.13 -6.09 0.47
CA PRO A 166 5.05 -7.06 0.54
C PRO A 166 5.31 -8.33 -0.27
N ALA A 167 6.14 -8.27 -1.33
CA ALA A 167 6.41 -9.42 -2.18
C ALA A 167 7.44 -10.39 -1.58
N ILE A 168 8.49 -9.86 -0.95
CA ILE A 168 9.70 -10.67 -0.66
C ILE A 168 10.00 -10.80 0.83
N TRP A 169 9.52 -9.89 1.69
CA TRP A 169 9.91 -9.82 3.10
C TRP A 169 9.86 -11.18 3.81
N SER A 170 8.76 -11.90 3.66
CA SER A 170 8.57 -13.20 4.31
C SER A 170 9.48 -14.29 3.74
N PHE A 171 9.66 -14.31 2.43
CA PHE A 171 10.53 -15.29 1.77
C PHE A 171 11.99 -15.02 2.10
N TRP A 172 12.43 -13.78 2.02
CA TRP A 172 13.79 -13.36 2.35
C TRP A 172 14.13 -13.60 3.82
N GLY A 173 13.22 -13.27 4.73
CA GLY A 173 13.44 -13.49 6.17
C GLY A 173 13.59 -14.96 6.52
N ARG A 174 12.81 -15.83 5.88
CA ARG A 174 12.96 -17.29 6.04
C ARG A 174 14.24 -17.80 5.42
N GLU A 175 14.59 -17.36 4.22
CA GLU A 175 15.77 -17.84 3.50
C GLU A 175 17.08 -17.42 4.16
N VAL A 176 17.17 -16.15 4.61
CA VAL A 176 18.43 -15.58 5.13
C VAL A 176 18.63 -15.85 6.62
N PHE A 177 17.55 -15.82 7.42
CA PHE A 177 17.61 -15.87 8.88
C PHE A 177 16.86 -17.06 9.49
N GLY A 178 16.11 -17.82 8.71
CA GLY A 178 15.26 -18.90 9.20
C GLY A 178 14.06 -18.41 10.03
N TRP A 179 13.55 -17.21 9.78
CA TRP A 179 12.49 -16.62 10.59
C TRP A 179 11.21 -17.45 10.60
N SER A 180 10.65 -17.60 11.79
CA SER A 180 9.30 -18.10 11.99
C SER A 180 8.25 -17.09 11.52
N SER A 181 6.99 -17.52 11.40
CA SER A 181 5.87 -16.64 11.07
C SER A 181 5.68 -15.54 12.10
N GLY A 182 5.89 -15.85 13.39
CA GLY A 182 5.83 -14.89 14.47
C GLY A 182 6.89 -13.81 14.35
N MET A 183 8.13 -14.18 14.02
CA MET A 183 9.22 -13.22 13.82
C MET A 183 8.98 -12.31 12.61
N ILE A 184 8.47 -12.86 11.53
CA ILE A 184 8.06 -12.08 10.35
C ILE A 184 6.96 -11.08 10.74
N GLY A 185 5.94 -11.53 11.47
CA GLY A 185 4.87 -10.67 11.97
C GLY A 185 5.40 -9.55 12.89
N PHE A 186 6.32 -9.88 13.79
CA PHE A 186 6.95 -8.91 14.69
C PHE A 186 7.75 -7.84 13.96
N THR A 187 8.58 -8.21 12.97
CA THR A 187 9.35 -7.25 12.18
C THR A 187 8.46 -6.30 11.38
N LEU A 188 7.36 -6.82 10.79
CA LEU A 188 6.38 -6.01 10.09
C LEU A 188 5.61 -5.07 11.03
N ALA A 189 5.31 -5.51 12.26
CA ALA A 189 4.70 -4.66 13.27
C ALA A 189 5.63 -3.54 13.73
N CYS A 190 6.92 -3.82 13.94
CA CYS A 190 7.94 -2.81 14.22
C CYS A 190 7.99 -1.76 13.10
N TYR A 191 8.00 -2.21 11.85
CA TYR A 191 7.95 -1.30 10.70
C TYR A 191 6.69 -0.45 10.70
N GLY A 192 5.51 -1.08 10.87
CA GLY A 192 4.23 -0.38 10.91
C GLY A 192 4.14 0.66 12.02
N PHE A 193 4.66 0.33 13.22
CA PHE A 193 4.73 1.25 14.35
C PHE A 193 5.63 2.47 14.05
N LEU A 194 6.82 2.22 13.50
CA LEU A 194 7.75 3.28 13.12
C LEU A 194 7.19 4.13 11.98
N LEU A 195 6.52 3.53 11.01
CA LEU A 195 5.82 4.24 9.94
C LEU A 195 4.75 5.18 10.51
N PHE A 196 3.96 4.70 11.48
CA PHE A 196 2.99 5.54 12.19
C PHE A 196 3.67 6.72 12.88
N ILE A 197 4.77 6.48 13.63
CA ILE A 197 5.53 7.56 14.29
C ILE A 197 6.05 8.57 13.26
N VAL A 198 6.62 8.10 12.15
CA VAL A 198 7.17 8.97 11.11
C VAL A 198 6.07 9.84 10.49
N GLN A 199 4.93 9.26 10.13
CA GLN A 199 3.85 10.00 9.48
C GLN A 199 3.06 10.90 10.44
N ALA A 200 2.87 10.49 11.69
CA ALA A 200 2.10 11.26 12.66
C ALA A 200 2.91 12.40 13.32
N PHE A 201 4.18 12.17 13.61
CA PHE A 201 5.00 13.04 14.43
C PHE A 201 6.25 13.57 13.71
N VAL A 202 7.07 12.66 13.12
CA VAL A 202 8.40 13.02 12.61
C VAL A 202 8.30 14.03 11.46
N ILE A 203 7.40 13.82 10.50
CA ILE A 203 7.20 14.71 9.36
C ILE A 203 6.78 16.13 9.78
N ARG A 204 6.22 16.28 10.97
CA ARG A 204 5.76 17.57 11.53
C ARG A 204 6.80 18.25 12.43
N LEU A 205 7.95 17.63 12.65
CA LEU A 205 9.02 18.26 13.41
C LEU A 205 9.50 19.53 12.71
N LYS A 206 9.78 20.59 13.47
CA LYS A 206 10.27 21.89 12.95
C LYS A 206 11.47 21.77 12.03
N PHE A 207 12.26 20.72 12.18
CA PHE A 207 13.40 20.42 11.30
C PHE A 207 12.93 20.07 9.88
N PHE A 208 11.97 19.14 9.75
CA PHE A 208 11.45 18.69 8.45
C PHE A 208 10.50 19.71 7.82
N ASP A 209 9.75 20.46 8.65
CA ASP A 209 8.85 21.53 8.19
C ASP A 209 9.60 22.69 7.52
N LYS A 210 10.85 22.96 7.96
CA LYS A 210 11.73 23.97 7.36
C LYS A 210 12.40 23.52 6.07
N LEU A 211 12.41 22.23 5.77
CA LEU A 211 13.01 21.71 4.54
C LEU A 211 12.12 22.03 3.34
N SER A 212 12.75 22.46 2.24
CA SER A 212 12.05 22.55 0.97
C SER A 212 11.53 21.16 0.55
N THR A 213 10.43 21.10 -0.18
CA THR A 213 9.87 19.84 -0.72
C THR A 213 10.94 19.03 -1.46
N LYS A 214 11.82 19.70 -2.20
CA LYS A 214 12.97 19.07 -2.88
C LYS A 214 13.90 18.38 -1.88
N ASN A 215 14.36 19.10 -0.85
CA ASN A 215 15.33 18.56 0.12
C ASN A 215 14.72 17.42 0.94
N LEU A 216 13.44 17.52 1.32
CA LEU A 216 12.73 16.46 2.02
C LEU A 216 12.60 15.21 1.14
N THR A 217 12.27 15.38 -0.14
CA THR A 217 12.20 14.26 -1.10
C THR A 217 13.57 13.60 -1.29
N LEU A 218 14.64 14.39 -1.46
CA LEU A 218 16.00 13.86 -1.60
C LEU A 218 16.47 13.14 -0.34
N PHE A 219 16.18 13.69 0.85
CA PHE A 219 16.47 13.02 2.13
C PHE A 219 15.77 11.66 2.21
N SER A 220 14.47 11.63 1.96
CA SER A 220 13.67 10.40 2.02
C SER A 220 14.15 9.34 1.03
N LEU A 221 14.50 9.74 -0.20
CA LEU A 221 15.07 8.83 -1.20
C LEU A 221 16.43 8.30 -0.77
N THR A 222 17.27 9.14 -0.17
CA THR A 222 18.58 8.71 0.34
C THR A 222 18.40 7.69 1.47
N CYS A 223 17.50 7.93 2.42
CA CYS A 223 17.14 6.94 3.43
C CYS A 223 16.65 5.62 2.80
N GLY A 224 15.82 5.70 1.76
CA GLY A 224 15.35 4.52 1.02
C GLY A 224 16.46 3.73 0.35
N ILE A 225 17.40 4.41 -0.32
CA ILE A 225 18.57 3.76 -0.93
C ILE A 225 19.40 3.05 0.14
N VAL A 226 19.71 3.74 1.24
CA VAL A 226 20.50 3.16 2.34
C VAL A 226 19.78 1.95 2.91
N ALA A 227 18.48 2.05 3.22
CA ALA A 227 17.71 0.94 3.77
C ALA A 227 17.66 -0.26 2.81
N LEU A 228 17.32 -0.03 1.53
CA LEU A 228 17.20 -1.10 0.54
C LEU A 228 18.53 -1.79 0.28
N VAL A 229 19.60 -1.03 0.11
CA VAL A 229 20.95 -1.62 -0.05
C VAL A 229 21.35 -2.40 1.19
N SER A 230 21.09 -1.87 2.39
CA SER A 230 21.39 -2.54 3.65
C SER A 230 20.59 -3.84 3.80
N PHE A 231 19.29 -3.87 3.49
CA PHE A 231 18.49 -5.13 3.48
C PHE A 231 19.01 -6.13 2.45
N GLY A 232 19.48 -5.65 1.30
CA GLY A 232 20.09 -6.51 0.28
C GLY A 232 21.38 -7.22 0.73
N LEU A 233 22.13 -6.59 1.61
CA LEU A 233 23.48 -7.05 2.04
C LEU A 233 23.51 -7.67 3.45
N VAL A 234 22.54 -7.34 4.31
CA VAL A 234 22.54 -7.77 5.70
C VAL A 234 22.47 -9.30 5.82
N ARG A 235 23.29 -9.84 6.76
CA ARG A 235 23.37 -11.26 7.11
C ARG A 235 23.23 -11.50 8.63
N VAL A 236 23.14 -10.43 9.39
CA VAL A 236 23.03 -10.46 10.86
C VAL A 236 21.65 -9.95 11.23
N GLU A 237 20.87 -10.78 11.89
CA GLU A 237 19.44 -10.53 12.18
C GLU A 237 19.21 -9.22 12.94
N ILE A 238 19.99 -8.95 13.99
CA ILE A 238 19.80 -7.75 14.83
C ILE A 238 19.95 -6.45 14.02
N LEU A 239 20.75 -6.45 12.95
CA LEU A 239 20.93 -5.27 12.11
C LEU A 239 19.68 -4.91 11.31
N VAL A 240 18.79 -5.89 11.06
CA VAL A 240 17.50 -5.62 10.41
C VAL A 240 16.71 -4.61 11.21
N PHE A 241 16.69 -4.73 12.55
CA PHE A 241 15.99 -3.78 13.43
C PHE A 241 16.61 -2.38 13.41
N ALA A 242 17.90 -2.26 13.16
CA ALA A 242 18.56 -0.95 12.98
C ALA A 242 18.26 -0.32 11.62
N ILE A 243 17.96 -1.13 10.59
CA ILE A 243 17.62 -0.65 9.24
C ILE A 243 16.16 -0.22 9.16
N ILE A 244 15.23 -0.89 9.87
CA ILE A 244 13.78 -0.58 9.82
C ILE A 244 13.45 0.90 10.07
N PRO A 245 14.04 1.61 11.05
CA PRO A 245 13.81 3.06 11.22
C PRO A 245 14.20 3.89 10.01
N ILE A 246 15.29 3.53 9.33
CA ILE A 246 15.75 4.23 8.11
C ILE A 246 14.76 3.98 6.96
N ALA A 247 14.26 2.75 6.84
CA ALA A 247 13.22 2.40 5.88
C ALA A 247 11.91 3.16 6.15
N ALA A 248 11.51 3.32 7.41
CA ALA A 248 10.33 4.10 7.78
C ALA A 248 10.47 5.59 7.40
N LEU A 249 11.66 6.19 7.57
CA LEU A 249 11.94 7.57 7.16
C LEU A 249 11.82 7.75 5.63
N SER A 250 12.13 6.73 4.85
CA SER A 250 12.01 6.79 3.39
C SER A 250 10.56 6.98 2.92
N GLU A 251 9.58 6.54 3.71
CA GLU A 251 8.16 6.63 3.35
C GLU A 251 7.61 8.07 3.33
N MET A 252 8.36 9.05 3.83
CA MET A 252 8.01 10.47 3.66
C MET A 252 8.04 10.90 2.18
N VAL A 253 8.68 10.15 1.28
CA VAL A 253 8.75 10.46 -0.15
C VAL A 253 7.36 10.50 -0.79
N ASN A 254 6.49 9.56 -0.44
CA ASN A 254 5.17 9.43 -1.06
C ASN A 254 4.25 10.64 -0.78
N PRO A 255 3.99 11.05 0.49
CA PRO A 255 3.19 12.23 0.78
C PRO A 255 3.83 13.51 0.25
N THR A 256 5.16 13.62 0.28
CA THR A 256 5.88 14.81 -0.19
C THR A 256 5.72 15.01 -1.69
N LEU A 257 5.91 13.96 -2.50
CA LEU A 257 5.72 14.03 -3.95
C LEU A 257 4.25 14.28 -4.34
N LYS A 258 3.32 13.63 -3.67
CA LYS A 258 1.88 13.85 -3.89
C LYS A 258 1.49 15.29 -3.59
N ALA A 259 1.95 15.85 -2.48
CA ALA A 259 1.71 17.25 -2.11
C ALA A 259 2.33 18.20 -3.14
N PHE A 260 3.56 17.96 -3.58
CA PHE A 260 4.21 18.77 -4.60
C PHE A 260 3.42 18.79 -5.91
N MET A 261 3.02 17.62 -6.41
CA MET A 261 2.21 17.51 -7.63
C MET A 261 0.84 18.18 -7.47
N SER A 262 0.20 17.99 -6.31
CA SER A 262 -1.09 18.60 -5.99
C SER A 262 -1.05 20.13 -6.01
N ASN A 263 0.03 20.73 -5.47
CA ASN A 263 0.21 22.18 -5.45
C ASN A 263 0.51 22.79 -6.85
N LYS A 264 0.84 21.98 -7.84
CA LYS A 264 1.16 22.43 -9.21
C LYS A 264 -0.01 22.26 -10.20
N ILE A 265 -1.14 21.77 -9.74
CA ILE A 265 -2.32 21.51 -10.58
C ILE A 265 -3.54 22.28 -10.05
N SER A 266 -4.49 22.60 -10.95
CA SER A 266 -5.70 23.30 -10.58
C SER A 266 -6.61 22.43 -9.70
N GLU A 267 -7.49 23.06 -8.88
CA GLU A 267 -8.45 22.33 -8.06
C GLU A 267 -9.36 21.41 -8.89
N LYS A 268 -9.72 21.82 -10.11
CA LYS A 268 -10.56 21.03 -11.02
C LYS A 268 -9.89 19.74 -11.48
N ASP A 269 -8.57 19.72 -11.54
CA ASP A 269 -7.77 18.60 -12.07
C ASP A 269 -7.23 17.68 -10.98
N GLN A 270 -7.44 18.00 -9.68
CA GLN A 270 -7.01 17.20 -8.54
C GLN A 270 -7.51 15.75 -8.62
N GLY A 271 -8.77 15.55 -9.02
CA GLY A 271 -9.33 14.21 -9.21
C GLY A 271 -8.61 13.42 -10.31
N ILE A 272 -8.18 14.09 -11.39
CA ILE A 272 -7.42 13.47 -12.48
C ILE A 272 -6.04 13.05 -11.97
N LEU A 273 -5.34 13.93 -11.23
CA LEU A 273 -4.05 13.63 -10.61
C LEU A 273 -4.12 12.38 -9.72
N GLN A 274 -5.07 12.36 -8.79
CA GLN A 274 -5.25 11.22 -7.89
C GLN A 274 -5.59 9.93 -8.66
N GLY A 275 -6.41 10.03 -9.70
CA GLY A 275 -6.72 8.92 -10.60
C GLY A 275 -5.48 8.33 -11.27
N VAL A 276 -4.58 9.19 -11.78
CA VAL A 276 -3.31 8.76 -12.39
C VAL A 276 -2.38 8.11 -11.37
N LEU A 277 -2.21 8.74 -10.20
CA LEU A 277 -1.35 8.19 -9.13
C LEU A 277 -1.85 6.82 -8.65
N ASN A 278 -3.17 6.66 -8.47
CA ASN A 278 -3.77 5.39 -8.10
C ASN A 278 -3.63 4.33 -9.21
N SER A 279 -3.71 4.73 -10.48
CA SER A 279 -3.49 3.83 -11.62
C SER A 279 -2.03 3.33 -11.66
N ILE A 280 -1.06 4.21 -11.38
CA ILE A 280 0.36 3.82 -11.26
C ILE A 280 0.53 2.81 -10.13
N VAL A 281 -0.03 3.08 -8.94
CA VAL A 281 0.04 2.15 -7.81
C VAL A 281 -0.63 0.82 -8.15
N GLY A 282 -1.82 0.83 -8.76
CA GLY A 282 -2.49 -0.40 -9.20
C GLY A 282 -1.68 -1.21 -10.20
N PHE A 283 -1.07 -0.56 -11.19
CA PHE A 283 -0.22 -1.23 -12.17
C PHE A 283 1.04 -1.82 -11.54
N THR A 284 1.73 -1.06 -10.68
CA THR A 284 2.92 -1.54 -9.98
C THR A 284 2.61 -2.67 -9.01
N SER A 285 1.43 -2.69 -8.39
CA SER A 285 0.98 -3.77 -7.51
C SER A 285 0.77 -5.10 -8.24
N VAL A 286 0.59 -5.09 -9.56
CA VAL A 286 0.50 -6.30 -10.37
C VAL A 286 1.88 -6.76 -10.83
N ILE A 287 2.63 -5.87 -11.51
CA ILE A 287 3.91 -6.25 -12.11
C ILE A 287 5.04 -6.37 -11.09
N GLY A 288 4.98 -5.60 -10.01
CA GLY A 288 6.03 -5.52 -9.01
C GLY A 288 6.28 -6.84 -8.29
N PRO A 289 5.27 -7.45 -7.64
CA PRO A 289 5.45 -8.74 -6.97
C PRO A 289 5.96 -9.85 -7.89
N ILE A 290 5.49 -9.88 -9.15
CA ILE A 290 5.96 -10.85 -10.15
C ILE A 290 7.45 -10.65 -10.41
N SER A 291 7.86 -9.40 -10.69
CA SER A 291 9.26 -9.07 -10.98
C SER A 291 10.17 -9.33 -9.78
N MET A 292 9.75 -8.88 -8.57
CA MET A 292 10.55 -9.06 -7.35
C MET A 292 10.68 -10.53 -6.96
N SER A 293 9.61 -11.33 -7.10
CA SER A 293 9.65 -12.77 -6.86
C SER A 293 10.54 -13.50 -7.87
N TYR A 294 10.53 -13.07 -9.13
CA TYR A 294 11.40 -13.63 -10.16
C TYR A 294 12.88 -13.35 -9.86
N ILE A 295 13.22 -12.11 -9.50
CA ILE A 295 14.59 -11.75 -9.11
C ILE A 295 15.01 -12.54 -7.86
N PHE A 296 14.09 -12.71 -6.89
CA PHE A 296 14.36 -13.51 -5.69
C PHE A 296 14.62 -14.98 -6.03
N SER A 297 13.81 -15.58 -6.90
CA SER A 297 13.95 -16.99 -7.27
C SER A 297 15.32 -17.29 -7.90
N ILE A 298 15.82 -16.36 -8.73
CA ILE A 298 17.16 -16.47 -9.32
C ILE A 298 18.23 -16.25 -8.24
N GLY A 299 18.10 -15.22 -7.42
CA GLY A 299 19.12 -14.87 -6.42
C GLY A 299 19.21 -15.85 -5.26
N ALA A 300 18.12 -16.51 -4.88
CA ALA A 300 18.08 -17.51 -3.83
C ALA A 300 18.33 -18.96 -4.33
N SER A 301 18.46 -19.17 -5.66
CA SER A 301 18.77 -20.48 -6.20
C SER A 301 20.19 -20.90 -5.82
N LYS A 302 20.34 -22.13 -5.34
CA LYS A 302 21.66 -22.74 -5.04
C LYS A 302 22.49 -23.00 -6.32
N GLU A 303 21.84 -23.01 -7.47
CA GLU A 303 22.49 -23.20 -8.78
C GLU A 303 22.94 -21.86 -9.40
N SER A 304 22.59 -20.72 -8.79
CA SER A 304 22.99 -19.41 -9.31
C SER A 304 24.49 -19.18 -9.14
N LEU A 305 25.12 -18.51 -10.10
CA LEU A 305 26.56 -18.13 -10.03
C LEU A 305 26.87 -17.32 -8.78
N ILE A 306 25.92 -16.53 -8.29
CA ILE A 306 26.06 -15.70 -7.09
C ILE A 306 24.79 -15.86 -6.25
N TYR A 307 24.94 -16.51 -5.09
CA TYR A 307 23.84 -16.60 -4.12
C TYR A 307 23.58 -15.23 -3.47
N SER A 308 22.49 -14.59 -3.85
CA SER A 308 22.11 -13.27 -3.37
C SER A 308 20.60 -13.16 -3.16
N PRO A 309 20.04 -13.74 -2.09
CA PRO A 309 18.60 -13.64 -1.79
C PRO A 309 18.13 -12.21 -1.52
N GLY A 310 19.06 -11.27 -1.26
CA GLY A 310 18.80 -9.84 -1.15
C GLY A 310 18.75 -9.08 -2.49
N ALA A 311 18.96 -9.74 -3.63
CA ALA A 311 18.98 -9.10 -4.95
C ALA A 311 17.74 -8.23 -5.27
N PRO A 312 16.49 -8.61 -4.89
CA PRO A 312 15.32 -7.74 -5.11
C PRO A 312 15.43 -6.40 -4.39
N PHE A 313 16.00 -6.38 -3.17
CA PHE A 313 16.21 -5.13 -2.43
C PHE A 313 17.29 -4.27 -3.10
N LEU A 314 18.37 -4.86 -3.60
CA LEU A 314 19.39 -4.13 -4.35
C LEU A 314 18.82 -3.54 -5.63
N PHE A 315 18.01 -4.30 -6.36
CA PHE A 315 17.31 -3.80 -7.55
C PHE A 315 16.36 -2.64 -7.21
N ALA A 316 15.57 -2.75 -6.14
CA ALA A 316 14.73 -1.67 -5.65
C ALA A 316 15.55 -0.43 -5.26
N GLY A 317 16.72 -0.62 -4.64
CA GLY A 317 17.68 0.45 -4.35
C GLY A 317 18.17 1.18 -5.59
N CYS A 318 18.46 0.45 -6.68
CA CYS A 318 18.81 1.06 -7.98
C CYS A 318 17.66 1.91 -8.54
N LEU A 319 16.40 1.49 -8.40
CA LEU A 319 15.25 2.28 -8.84
C LEU A 319 15.08 3.57 -8.00
N PHE A 320 15.30 3.50 -6.69
CA PHE A 320 15.34 4.69 -5.83
C PHE A 320 16.47 5.63 -6.22
N PHE A 321 17.66 5.09 -6.52
CA PHE A 321 18.80 5.89 -6.98
C PHE A 321 18.51 6.57 -8.33
N ALA A 322 17.90 5.86 -9.27
CA ALA A 322 17.45 6.45 -10.53
C ALA A 322 16.43 7.59 -10.30
N SER A 323 15.48 7.37 -9.38
CA SER A 323 14.50 8.39 -8.99
C SER A 323 15.16 9.61 -8.35
N LEU A 324 16.20 9.42 -7.53
CA LEU A 324 16.95 10.50 -6.91
C LEU A 324 17.64 11.39 -7.95
N ILE A 325 18.26 10.79 -8.97
CA ILE A 325 18.90 11.53 -10.07
C ILE A 325 17.86 12.35 -10.85
N LEU A 326 16.74 11.71 -11.19
CA LEU A 326 15.68 12.36 -11.96
C LEU A 326 15.03 13.51 -11.17
N ILE A 327 14.74 13.33 -9.88
CA ILE A 327 14.13 14.36 -9.04
C ILE A 327 15.05 15.58 -8.88
N ARG A 328 16.36 15.39 -8.76
CA ARG A 328 17.32 16.52 -8.77
C ARG A 328 17.15 17.40 -9.99
N ARG A 329 16.83 16.79 -11.15
CA ARG A 329 16.65 17.51 -12.42
C ARG A 329 15.28 18.19 -12.53
N PHE A 330 14.21 17.57 -11.99
CA PHE A 330 12.84 18.08 -12.16
C PHE A 330 12.39 19.03 -11.05
N LEU A 331 13.02 18.98 -9.87
CA LEU A 331 12.75 19.89 -8.76
C LEU A 331 13.81 20.99 -8.63
N ALA A 332 14.62 21.19 -9.67
CA ALA A 332 15.63 22.24 -9.71
C ALA A 332 15.00 23.64 -9.79
#